data_4e563949f9fc31fcd08fd9249e104dc2
#
_entry.id   4e563949f9fc31fcd08fd9249e104dc2
#
_cell.length_a   1.000
_cell.length_b   1.000
_cell.length_c   1.000
_cell.angle_alpha   90.00
_cell.angle_beta   90.00
_cell.angle_gamma   90.00
#
_symmetry.space_group_name_H-M   'P 1'
#
loop_
_entity.id
_entity.type
_entity.pdbx_description
1 polymer ?
#
loop_
_entity_poly.entity_id
_entity_poly.type
_entity_poly.pdbx_seq_one_letter_code
_entity_poly.pdbx_strand_id
1 'polypeptide(L)'
;MSLKTSKPFLQLKKAYSGLSGRDRYALVYDVDPDGLSSAVIAARVLTRKTGRKPAVVFPYIHGKTKLDGRFLRSLKAKKVGYCFFFDISIDQFPKELRRLSRQANVIVFDHHKIYNTFHRNGIIIIKPQLVQKRIIPSQYCTSKLTYDVLNLIQPIPELAWIASLGIIGDSAFRTWKGFLNRVMGGRILKNGVEIFNTELGKATQLVSYMMIADPKKHRRLFNILLNSSSVRQLLKSEIGQYGHVAREINSYLRQYKAKAEFHKKFIFYSIRPIYMIGSILSTLIGNLNPNKTVIIVQPMDRKMFRISARRLDYKVRVNSVLENVIGRLPFSSAGGHVPAAGGTIRKKDYRKFVKRLKDALK
;
A
#
# COMPACT_ATOMS: atom_id res chain seq x y z
N MET A 1 18.28 10.67 -14.82
CA MET A 1 18.60 10.61 -13.40
C MET A 1 18.54 9.14 -12.99
N SER A 2 19.59 8.60 -12.39
CA SER A 2 19.57 7.24 -11.84
C SER A 2 19.32 7.28 -10.34
N LEU A 3 18.78 6.19 -9.78
CA LEU A 3 18.51 6.08 -8.35
C LEU A 3 19.77 6.40 -7.52
N LYS A 4 20.92 5.82 -7.90
CA LYS A 4 22.22 6.00 -7.20
C LYS A 4 22.72 7.44 -7.11
N THR A 5 22.39 8.29 -8.08
CA THR A 5 22.86 9.68 -8.18
C THR A 5 21.79 10.69 -7.77
N SER A 6 20.62 10.23 -7.35
CA SER A 6 19.54 11.13 -6.92
C SER A 6 19.85 11.76 -5.57
N LYS A 7 19.50 13.05 -5.42
CA LYS A 7 19.69 13.78 -4.15
C LYS A 7 19.07 13.07 -2.95
N PRO A 8 17.80 12.56 -3.03
CA PRO A 8 17.20 11.85 -1.92
C PRO A 8 17.97 10.56 -1.51
N PHE A 9 18.47 9.80 -2.50
CA PHE A 9 19.29 8.63 -2.21
C PHE A 9 20.59 8.98 -1.49
N LEU A 10 21.30 10.00 -1.95
CA LEU A 10 22.56 10.45 -1.33
C LEU A 10 22.33 10.95 0.10
N GLN A 11 21.25 11.69 0.33
CA GLN A 11 20.84 12.12 1.68
C GLN A 11 20.54 10.94 2.59
N LEU A 12 19.77 9.94 2.10
CA LEU A 12 19.49 8.73 2.85
C LEU A 12 20.76 7.92 3.15
N LYS A 13 21.65 7.76 2.16
CA LYS A 13 22.93 7.06 2.34
C LYS A 13 23.76 7.71 3.45
N LYS A 14 23.84 9.05 3.48
CA LYS A 14 24.51 9.80 4.55
C LYS A 14 23.84 9.57 5.91
N ALA A 15 22.50 9.68 5.98
CA ALA A 15 21.75 9.44 7.22
C ALA A 15 21.95 8.00 7.73
N TYR A 16 21.89 7.01 6.82
CA TYR A 16 22.13 5.60 7.15
C TYR A 16 23.54 5.33 7.66
N SER A 17 24.55 5.94 7.05
CA SER A 17 25.95 5.78 7.50
C SER A 17 26.15 6.32 8.92
N GLY A 18 25.45 7.40 9.29
CA GLY A 18 25.49 7.97 10.65
C GLY A 18 24.72 7.20 11.70
N LEU A 19 23.87 6.23 11.32
CA LEU A 19 23.13 5.40 12.29
C LEU A 19 24.04 4.48 13.08
N SER A 20 23.79 4.40 14.38
CA SER A 20 24.54 3.63 15.35
C SER A 20 23.63 2.83 16.31
N GLY A 21 24.23 2.02 17.17
CA GLY A 21 23.50 1.31 18.25
C GLY A 21 22.85 2.21 19.32
N ARG A 22 23.13 3.52 19.31
CA ARG A 22 22.48 4.50 20.19
C ARG A 22 21.13 4.98 19.65
N ASP A 23 20.93 4.87 18.33
CA ASP A 23 19.77 5.42 17.65
C ASP A 23 18.54 4.53 17.84
N ARG A 24 17.40 5.18 18.09
CA ARG A 24 16.10 4.54 18.18
C ARG A 24 15.22 5.01 17.05
N TYR A 25 14.50 4.09 16.42
CA TYR A 25 13.69 4.40 15.26
C TYR A 25 12.26 3.89 15.39
N ALA A 26 11.36 4.58 14.70
CA ALA A 26 9.96 4.24 14.55
C ALA A 26 9.65 3.91 13.08
N LEU A 27 8.74 2.97 12.86
CA LEU A 27 8.21 2.61 11.56
C LEU A 27 6.71 2.88 11.54
N VAL A 28 6.27 3.65 10.57
CA VAL A 28 4.86 3.94 10.29
C VAL A 28 4.56 3.44 8.88
N TYR A 29 3.59 2.57 8.70
CA TYR A 29 3.33 1.93 7.41
C TYR A 29 1.83 1.83 7.11
N ASP A 30 1.46 1.92 5.84
CA ASP A 30 0.09 1.67 5.42
C ASP A 30 -0.28 0.20 5.60
N VAL A 31 -1.54 -0.05 5.94
CA VAL A 31 -2.04 -1.39 6.29
C VAL A 31 -2.48 -2.17 5.05
N ASP A 32 -1.54 -2.35 4.15
CA ASP A 32 -1.64 -3.21 2.99
C ASP A 32 -0.34 -4.01 2.79
N PRO A 33 -0.28 -4.96 1.84
CA PRO A 33 0.94 -5.75 1.61
C PRO A 33 2.16 -4.92 1.21
N ASP A 34 1.98 -3.76 0.53
CA ASP A 34 3.08 -2.94 0.07
C ASP A 34 3.72 -2.16 1.23
N GLY A 35 2.91 -1.43 2.00
CA GLY A 35 3.37 -0.72 3.20
C GLY A 35 3.97 -1.66 4.25
N LEU A 36 3.32 -2.80 4.51
CA LEU A 36 3.83 -3.81 5.44
C LEU A 36 5.19 -4.37 5.01
N SER A 37 5.32 -4.79 3.74
CA SER A 37 6.58 -5.36 3.21
C SER A 37 7.70 -4.35 3.26
N SER A 38 7.43 -3.10 2.91
CA SER A 38 8.37 -1.97 3.00
C SER A 38 8.91 -1.80 4.43
N ALA A 39 7.99 -1.75 5.41
CA ALA A 39 8.36 -1.58 6.81
C ALA A 39 9.17 -2.76 7.35
N VAL A 40 8.85 -4.00 6.94
CA VAL A 40 9.59 -5.19 7.37
C VAL A 40 10.98 -5.25 6.76
N ILE A 41 11.13 -4.91 5.47
CA ILE A 41 12.46 -4.79 4.83
C ILE A 41 13.32 -3.77 5.60
N ALA A 42 12.78 -2.59 5.86
CA ALA A 42 13.49 -1.56 6.61
C ALA A 42 13.81 -1.99 8.05
N ALA A 43 12.86 -2.66 8.73
CA ALA A 43 13.09 -3.18 10.08
C ALA A 43 14.29 -4.13 10.15
N ARG A 44 14.40 -5.07 9.19
CA ARG A 44 15.51 -6.02 9.14
C ARG A 44 16.85 -5.32 8.88
N VAL A 45 16.87 -4.38 7.91
CA VAL A 45 18.09 -3.64 7.56
C VAL A 45 18.53 -2.74 8.70
N LEU A 46 17.61 -1.97 9.30
CA LEU A 46 17.91 -1.08 10.41
C LEU A 46 18.30 -1.84 11.68
N THR A 47 17.67 -3.00 11.94
CA THR A 47 18.06 -3.86 13.07
C THR A 47 19.49 -4.38 12.89
N ARG A 48 19.89 -4.80 11.69
CA ARG A 48 21.27 -5.21 11.40
C ARG A 48 22.26 -4.05 11.60
N LYS A 49 21.88 -2.85 11.18
CA LYS A 49 22.72 -1.65 11.28
C LYS A 49 22.90 -1.18 12.72
N THR A 50 21.82 -1.18 13.51
CA THR A 50 21.82 -0.58 14.85
C THR A 50 21.88 -1.59 15.99
N GLY A 51 21.72 -2.89 15.73
CA GLY A 51 21.55 -3.93 16.76
C GLY A 51 20.22 -3.83 17.54
N ARG A 52 19.31 -2.92 17.16
CA ARG A 52 18.07 -2.64 17.88
C ARG A 52 16.83 -2.89 17.02
N LYS A 53 15.82 -3.50 17.63
CA LYS A 53 14.47 -3.57 17.04
C LYS A 53 13.81 -2.20 17.02
N PRO A 54 12.81 -1.96 16.14
CA PRO A 54 12.04 -0.72 16.12
C PRO A 54 11.48 -0.39 17.51
N ALA A 55 11.69 0.83 18.00
CA ALA A 55 11.13 1.28 19.27
C ALA A 55 9.61 1.48 19.19
N VAL A 56 9.11 1.82 17.99
CA VAL A 56 7.69 1.97 17.68
C VAL A 56 7.41 1.34 16.32
N VAL A 57 6.38 0.49 16.23
CA VAL A 57 5.79 0.00 15.00
C VAL A 57 4.34 0.44 14.99
N PHE A 58 3.96 1.23 13.98
CA PHE A 58 2.69 1.92 13.96
C PHE A 58 1.95 1.71 12.64
N PRO A 59 0.94 0.81 12.60
CA PRO A 59 0.08 0.65 11.44
C PRO A 59 -0.75 1.92 11.23
N TYR A 60 -0.71 2.48 10.02
CA TYR A 60 -1.47 3.67 9.65
C TYR A 60 -2.74 3.27 8.94
N ILE A 61 -3.88 3.55 9.57
CA ILE A 61 -5.21 3.27 9.00
C ILE A 61 -5.81 4.60 8.54
N HIS A 62 -5.97 4.77 7.22
CA HIS A 62 -6.55 5.96 6.63
C HIS A 62 -7.90 6.33 7.28
N GLY A 63 -8.08 7.61 7.62
CA GLY A 63 -9.29 8.14 8.28
C GLY A 63 -9.43 7.78 9.75
N LYS A 64 -8.63 6.85 10.30
CA LYS A 64 -8.65 6.46 11.73
C LYS A 64 -7.39 6.86 12.47
N THR A 65 -6.24 6.72 11.83
CA THR A 65 -4.95 7.03 12.43
C THR A 65 -4.66 8.52 12.37
N LYS A 66 -4.31 9.10 13.50
CA LYS A 66 -3.89 10.51 13.63
C LYS A 66 -2.43 10.56 14.09
N LEU A 67 -1.61 11.33 13.39
CA LEU A 67 -0.26 11.69 13.81
C LEU A 67 -0.32 12.91 14.74
N ASP A 68 -1.12 12.77 15.78
CA ASP A 68 -1.45 13.83 16.75
C ASP A 68 -0.42 13.93 17.88
N GLY A 69 -0.76 14.73 18.89
CA GLY A 69 0.08 14.92 20.07
C GLY A 69 0.37 13.64 20.84
N ARG A 70 -0.52 12.63 20.78
CA ARG A 70 -0.29 11.31 21.48
C ARG A 70 0.79 10.52 20.76
N PHE A 71 0.74 10.48 19.42
CA PHE A 71 1.79 9.87 18.61
C PHE A 71 3.15 10.53 18.88
N LEU A 72 3.21 11.87 18.84
CA LEU A 72 4.45 12.62 19.10
C LEU A 72 4.99 12.39 20.51
N ARG A 73 4.12 12.36 21.53
CA ARG A 73 4.53 12.01 22.91
C ARG A 73 5.11 10.60 23.01
N SER A 74 4.53 9.63 22.28
CA SER A 74 5.04 8.25 22.27
C SER A 74 6.44 8.16 21.66
N LEU A 75 6.72 8.94 20.59
CA LEU A 75 8.06 9.02 20.01
C LEU A 75 9.07 9.63 21.00
N LYS A 76 8.69 10.74 21.65
CA LYS A 76 9.52 11.41 22.65
C LYS A 76 9.82 10.50 23.86
N ALA A 77 8.80 9.87 24.43
CA ALA A 77 8.94 8.95 25.56
C ALA A 77 9.89 7.77 25.24
N LYS A 78 9.91 7.33 23.99
CA LYS A 78 10.81 6.27 23.53
C LYS A 78 12.12 6.79 22.95
N LYS A 79 12.41 8.07 23.07
CA LYS A 79 13.64 8.73 22.56
C LYS A 79 13.91 8.38 21.09
N VAL A 80 12.89 8.43 20.24
CA VAL A 80 12.98 8.12 18.80
C VAL A 80 13.70 9.26 18.09
N GLY A 81 14.84 8.98 17.46
CA GLY A 81 15.62 9.91 16.67
C GLY A 81 15.33 9.86 15.17
N TYR A 82 14.75 8.76 14.69
CA TYR A 82 14.39 8.52 13.28
C TYR A 82 12.99 7.96 13.14
N CYS A 83 12.18 8.57 12.28
CA CYS A 83 10.83 8.11 11.99
C CYS A 83 10.69 7.83 10.49
N PHE A 84 10.45 6.57 10.14
CA PHE A 84 10.29 6.11 8.76
C PHE A 84 8.82 5.92 8.45
N PHE A 85 8.40 6.45 7.31
CA PHE A 85 7.06 6.28 6.75
C PHE A 85 7.13 5.45 5.48
N PHE A 86 6.21 4.48 5.36
CA PHE A 86 6.15 3.57 4.21
C PHE A 86 4.75 3.57 3.62
N ASP A 87 4.67 3.91 2.34
CA ASP A 87 3.46 3.89 1.54
C ASP A 87 2.34 4.81 2.05
N ILE A 88 2.75 5.94 2.59
CA ILE A 88 1.85 6.96 3.12
C ILE A 88 2.21 8.31 2.51
N SER A 89 1.25 8.94 1.83
CA SER A 89 1.42 10.29 1.28
C SER A 89 1.45 11.35 2.38
N ILE A 90 2.38 11.22 3.34
CA ILE A 90 2.49 12.13 4.49
C ILE A 90 2.85 13.56 4.07
N ASP A 91 3.37 13.74 2.87
CA ASP A 91 3.65 15.06 2.27
C ASP A 91 2.36 15.85 1.94
N GLN A 92 1.17 15.24 2.03
CA GLN A 92 -0.11 15.98 2.03
C GLN A 92 -0.32 16.81 3.31
N PHE A 93 0.40 16.49 4.38
CA PHE A 93 0.26 17.11 5.70
C PHE A 93 1.54 17.85 6.11
N PRO A 94 1.87 18.96 5.42
CA PRO A 94 3.16 19.64 5.62
C PRO A 94 3.35 20.22 7.03
N LYS A 95 2.26 20.57 7.71
CA LYS A 95 2.31 21.09 9.10
C LYS A 95 2.71 19.96 10.07
N GLU A 96 2.10 18.80 9.94
CA GLU A 96 2.38 17.61 10.74
C GLU A 96 3.81 17.12 10.51
N LEU A 97 4.21 17.05 9.25
CA LEU A 97 5.56 16.63 8.87
C LEU A 97 6.64 17.56 9.42
N ARG A 98 6.42 18.89 9.34
CA ARG A 98 7.32 19.90 9.95
C ARG A 98 7.35 19.79 11.48
N ARG A 99 6.22 19.51 12.12
CA ARG A 99 6.17 19.32 13.57
C ARG A 99 6.95 18.08 13.99
N LEU A 100 6.79 16.99 13.26
CA LEU A 100 7.51 15.74 13.50
C LEU A 100 9.02 15.89 13.31
N SER A 101 9.46 16.63 12.26
CA SER A 101 10.88 16.84 11.97
C SER A 101 11.64 17.70 13.00
N ARG A 102 10.92 18.33 13.93
CA ARG A 102 11.54 19.00 15.11
C ARG A 102 11.94 18.01 16.20
N GLN A 103 11.42 16.78 16.17
CA GLN A 103 11.65 15.76 17.19
C GLN A 103 12.47 14.57 16.68
N ALA A 104 12.40 14.25 15.38
CA ALA A 104 13.08 13.14 14.78
C ALA A 104 13.40 13.42 13.30
N ASN A 105 14.47 12.80 12.79
CA ASN A 105 14.71 12.76 11.35
C ASN A 105 13.60 11.94 10.68
N VAL A 106 12.97 12.50 9.68
CA VAL A 106 11.83 11.88 8.98
C VAL A 106 12.28 11.38 7.62
N ILE A 107 12.10 10.08 7.38
CA ILE A 107 12.40 9.44 6.11
C ILE A 107 11.10 8.85 5.57
N VAL A 108 10.75 9.20 4.34
CA VAL A 108 9.52 8.76 3.68
C VAL A 108 9.88 7.95 2.45
N PHE A 109 9.41 6.72 2.40
CA PHE A 109 9.35 5.89 1.20
C PHE A 109 7.90 5.81 0.75
N ASP A 110 7.61 6.32 -0.43
CA ASP A 110 6.24 6.38 -0.93
C ASP A 110 6.21 6.48 -2.45
N HIS A 111 5.23 5.87 -3.10
CA HIS A 111 5.11 5.88 -4.56
C HIS A 111 3.92 6.71 -5.08
N HIS A 112 3.15 7.29 -4.19
CA HIS A 112 2.05 8.18 -4.53
C HIS A 112 2.55 9.48 -5.19
N LYS A 113 1.62 10.28 -5.74
CA LYS A 113 1.96 11.60 -6.31
C LYS A 113 2.65 12.49 -5.27
N ILE A 114 3.48 13.42 -5.75
CA ILE A 114 4.09 14.44 -4.91
C ILE A 114 3.03 15.51 -4.63
N TYR A 115 2.80 15.79 -3.35
CA TYR A 115 1.91 16.88 -2.92
C TYR A 115 2.70 18.10 -2.48
N ASN A 116 3.78 17.91 -1.74
CA ASN A 116 4.68 18.98 -1.31
C ASN A 116 6.14 18.53 -1.41
N THR A 117 7.01 19.48 -1.71
CA THR A 117 8.47 19.33 -1.66
C THR A 117 9.01 19.95 -0.38
N PHE A 118 10.06 19.34 0.17
CA PHE A 118 10.70 19.80 1.39
C PHE A 118 12.19 19.97 1.13
N HIS A 119 12.70 21.19 1.38
CA HIS A 119 14.12 21.53 1.27
C HIS A 119 14.78 21.67 2.66
N ARG A 120 14.10 21.19 3.70
CA ARG A 120 14.53 21.32 5.09
C ARG A 120 15.40 20.14 5.52
N ASN A 121 16.43 20.43 6.33
CA ASN A 121 17.18 19.38 7.02
C ASN A 121 16.26 18.54 7.92
N GLY A 122 16.53 17.24 8.00
CA GLY A 122 15.73 16.31 8.82
C GLY A 122 14.50 15.71 8.14
N ILE A 123 14.22 16.05 6.86
CA ILE A 123 13.16 15.41 6.06
C ILE A 123 13.75 14.88 4.76
N ILE A 124 13.66 13.58 4.53
CA ILE A 124 14.09 12.90 3.30
C ILE A 124 12.90 12.21 2.69
N ILE A 125 12.57 12.55 1.44
CA ILE A 125 11.44 11.93 0.71
C ILE A 125 11.99 11.15 -0.47
N ILE A 126 11.77 9.84 -0.45
CA ILE A 126 12.13 8.89 -1.48
C ILE A 126 10.85 8.50 -2.23
N LYS A 127 10.64 9.11 -3.39
CA LYS A 127 9.52 8.78 -4.30
C LYS A 127 10.07 8.47 -5.69
N PRO A 128 9.43 7.57 -6.48
CA PRO A 128 9.89 7.23 -7.83
C PRO A 128 10.16 8.47 -8.69
N GLN A 129 9.30 9.48 -8.63
CA GLN A 129 9.42 10.73 -9.39
C GLN A 129 10.69 11.52 -9.08
N LEU A 130 11.24 11.35 -7.87
CA LEU A 130 12.44 12.06 -7.39
C LEU A 130 13.73 11.27 -7.62
N VAL A 131 13.64 9.96 -7.85
CA VAL A 131 14.81 9.09 -7.91
C VAL A 131 15.03 8.43 -9.26
N GLN A 132 14.01 8.37 -10.12
CA GLN A 132 14.12 7.84 -11.48
C GLN A 132 12.97 8.35 -12.37
N LYS A 133 13.08 8.17 -13.73
CA LYS A 133 12.08 8.63 -14.70
C LYS A 133 11.61 7.54 -15.68
N ARG A 134 12.13 6.30 -15.56
CA ARG A 134 11.90 5.22 -16.53
C ARG A 134 10.62 4.42 -16.25
N ILE A 135 10.24 4.29 -14.98
CA ILE A 135 9.12 3.47 -14.53
C ILE A 135 8.00 4.41 -14.09
N ILE A 136 6.79 4.12 -14.51
CA ILE A 136 5.59 4.85 -14.07
C ILE A 136 5.51 4.79 -12.54
N PRO A 137 5.39 5.91 -11.84
CA PRO A 137 5.43 5.93 -10.37
C PRO A 137 4.50 4.93 -9.68
N SER A 138 3.26 4.80 -10.16
CA SER A 138 2.29 3.83 -9.63
C SER A 138 2.66 2.37 -9.88
N GLN A 139 3.64 2.09 -10.71
CA GLN A 139 4.16 0.74 -10.96
C GLN A 139 5.48 0.46 -10.22
N TYR A 140 6.05 1.46 -9.57
CA TYR A 140 7.21 1.32 -8.72
C TYR A 140 6.78 1.36 -7.26
N CYS A 141 6.07 0.32 -6.83
CA CYS A 141 5.49 0.22 -5.50
C CYS A 141 6.53 0.42 -4.40
N THR A 142 6.07 0.83 -3.23
CA THR A 142 6.94 1.27 -2.13
C THR A 142 7.87 0.17 -1.63
N SER A 143 7.44 -1.10 -1.60
CA SER A 143 8.27 -2.22 -1.18
C SER A 143 9.43 -2.50 -2.13
N LYS A 144 9.18 -2.40 -3.44
CA LYS A 144 10.23 -2.54 -4.44
C LYS A 144 11.21 -1.37 -4.38
N LEU A 145 10.70 -0.15 -4.22
CA LEU A 145 11.51 1.05 -4.04
C LEU A 145 12.38 0.95 -2.79
N THR A 146 11.79 0.55 -1.65
CA THR A 146 12.50 0.36 -0.38
C THR A 146 13.59 -0.70 -0.52
N TYR A 147 13.26 -1.84 -1.14
CA TYR A 147 14.22 -2.90 -1.41
C TYR A 147 15.40 -2.39 -2.27
N ASP A 148 15.13 -1.76 -3.41
CA ASP A 148 16.18 -1.31 -4.32
C ASP A 148 17.09 -0.27 -3.67
N VAL A 149 16.51 0.70 -2.98
CA VAL A 149 17.26 1.76 -2.29
C VAL A 149 18.15 1.19 -1.19
N LEU A 150 17.61 0.32 -0.35
CA LEU A 150 18.37 -0.26 0.77
C LEU A 150 19.39 -1.30 0.27
N ASN A 151 19.07 -2.08 -0.76
CA ASN A 151 20.00 -3.03 -1.38
C ASN A 151 21.21 -2.35 -2.03
N LEU A 152 21.08 -1.11 -2.49
CA LEU A 152 22.21 -0.30 -2.98
C LEU A 152 23.11 0.25 -1.86
N ILE A 153 22.58 0.38 -0.65
CA ILE A 153 23.35 0.82 0.53
C ILE A 153 24.01 -0.38 1.20
N GLN A 154 23.27 -1.44 1.37
CA GLN A 154 23.69 -2.69 1.97
C GLN A 154 23.01 -3.85 1.22
N PRO A 155 23.75 -4.78 0.60
CA PRO A 155 23.17 -5.91 -0.11
C PRO A 155 22.24 -6.75 0.78
N ILE A 156 21.01 -6.98 0.29
CA ILE A 156 19.93 -7.69 0.99
C ILE A 156 19.15 -8.63 0.05
N PRO A 157 19.83 -9.43 -0.81
CA PRO A 157 19.14 -10.27 -1.81
C PRO A 157 18.14 -11.24 -1.18
N GLU A 158 18.37 -11.68 0.05
CA GLU A 158 17.49 -12.56 0.81
C GLU A 158 16.14 -11.93 1.20
N LEU A 159 16.00 -10.61 1.09
CA LEU A 159 14.72 -9.90 1.35
C LEU A 159 13.89 -9.68 0.08
N ALA A 160 14.37 -10.12 -1.08
CA ALA A 160 13.68 -9.93 -2.37
C ALA A 160 12.26 -10.54 -2.38
N TRP A 161 12.06 -11.67 -1.69
CA TRP A 161 10.74 -12.29 -1.58
C TRP A 161 9.75 -11.42 -0.80
N ILE A 162 10.21 -10.66 0.20
CA ILE A 162 9.33 -9.74 0.95
C ILE A 162 8.90 -8.58 0.04
N ALA A 163 9.84 -8.00 -0.73
CA ALA A 163 9.50 -6.98 -1.73
C ALA A 163 8.48 -7.50 -2.75
N SER A 164 8.57 -8.79 -3.11
CA SER A 164 7.64 -9.43 -4.04
C SER A 164 6.20 -9.46 -3.51
N LEU A 165 5.99 -9.58 -2.20
CA LEU A 165 4.64 -9.53 -1.62
C LEU A 165 3.97 -8.17 -1.89
N GLY A 166 4.70 -7.07 -1.70
CA GLY A 166 4.18 -5.73 -1.99
C GLY A 166 3.97 -5.51 -3.49
N ILE A 167 4.91 -5.94 -4.36
CA ILE A 167 4.76 -5.87 -5.82
C ILE A 167 3.46 -6.56 -6.28
N ILE A 168 3.15 -7.73 -5.71
CA ILE A 168 1.94 -8.48 -6.05
C ILE A 168 0.70 -7.79 -5.48
N GLY A 169 0.77 -7.34 -4.22
CA GLY A 169 -0.31 -6.65 -3.54
C GLY A 169 -0.75 -5.38 -4.26
N ASP A 170 0.21 -4.61 -4.76
CA ASP A 170 -0.02 -3.38 -5.50
C ASP A 170 -0.25 -3.58 -7.01
N SER A 171 -0.39 -4.83 -7.44
CA SER A 171 -0.65 -5.20 -8.85
C SER A 171 0.45 -4.75 -9.83
N ALA A 172 1.68 -4.50 -9.36
CA ALA A 172 2.83 -4.09 -10.17
C ALA A 172 3.58 -5.29 -10.81
N PHE A 173 3.07 -6.50 -10.68
CA PHE A 173 3.71 -7.76 -11.07
C PHE A 173 4.05 -7.84 -12.57
N ARG A 174 3.31 -7.17 -13.44
CA ARG A 174 3.62 -7.14 -14.89
C ARG A 174 4.91 -6.36 -15.16
N THR A 175 5.04 -5.18 -14.55
CA THR A 175 6.24 -4.33 -14.66
C THR A 175 7.47 -5.02 -14.06
N TRP A 176 7.31 -5.73 -12.96
CA TRP A 176 8.40 -6.39 -12.24
C TRP A 176 8.51 -7.90 -12.51
N LYS A 177 7.95 -8.38 -13.62
CA LYS A 177 7.96 -9.79 -14.02
C LYS A 177 9.36 -10.42 -13.96
N GLY A 178 10.38 -9.74 -14.51
CA GLY A 178 11.77 -10.24 -14.48
C GLY A 178 12.34 -10.36 -13.06
N PHE A 179 11.99 -9.43 -12.16
CA PHE A 179 12.38 -9.52 -10.75
C PHE A 179 11.70 -10.70 -10.06
N LEU A 180 10.38 -10.84 -10.23
CA LEU A 180 9.61 -11.94 -9.66
C LEU A 180 10.10 -13.31 -10.15
N ASN A 181 10.41 -13.45 -11.44
CA ASN A 181 10.94 -14.69 -12.00
C ASN A 181 12.27 -15.08 -11.35
N ARG A 182 13.18 -14.13 -11.12
CA ARG A 182 14.44 -14.42 -10.40
C ARG A 182 14.19 -14.86 -8.96
N VAL A 183 13.28 -14.21 -8.25
CA VAL A 183 12.92 -14.59 -6.87
C VAL A 183 12.31 -16.00 -6.80
N MET A 184 11.60 -16.41 -7.84
CA MET A 184 10.99 -17.76 -7.94
C MET A 184 11.91 -18.81 -8.58
N GLY A 185 13.21 -18.55 -8.68
CA GLY A 185 14.16 -19.53 -9.24
C GLY A 185 14.06 -19.71 -10.76
N GLY A 186 13.69 -18.66 -11.50
CA GLY A 186 13.60 -18.69 -12.95
C GLY A 186 12.26 -19.16 -13.52
N ARG A 187 11.25 -19.44 -12.69
CA ARG A 187 9.90 -19.80 -13.14
C ARG A 187 9.30 -18.68 -13.98
N ILE A 188 8.95 -18.99 -15.23
CA ILE A 188 8.43 -18.00 -16.18
C ILE A 188 6.93 -17.75 -15.95
N LEU A 189 6.60 -16.49 -15.61
CA LEU A 189 5.21 -15.99 -15.64
C LEU A 189 4.90 -15.55 -17.09
N LYS A 190 3.93 -16.19 -17.75
CA LYS A 190 3.53 -15.83 -19.12
C LYS A 190 2.73 -14.52 -19.15
N ASN A 191 1.59 -14.48 -18.50
CA ASN A 191 0.66 -13.34 -18.51
C ASN A 191 0.67 -12.49 -17.22
N GLY A 192 1.44 -12.90 -16.22
CA GLY A 192 1.53 -12.23 -14.93
C GLY A 192 0.42 -12.62 -13.95
N VAL A 193 -0.77 -12.98 -14.41
CA VAL A 193 -1.90 -13.39 -13.55
C VAL A 193 -1.62 -14.71 -12.84
N GLU A 194 -0.81 -15.58 -13.45
CA GLU A 194 -0.38 -16.85 -12.85
C GLU A 194 0.38 -16.68 -11.54
N ILE A 195 0.85 -15.46 -11.25
CA ILE A 195 1.52 -15.14 -9.97
C ILE A 195 0.64 -15.52 -8.77
N PHE A 196 -0.67 -15.38 -8.88
CA PHE A 196 -1.61 -15.71 -7.79
C PHE A 196 -1.70 -17.21 -7.49
N ASN A 197 -1.26 -18.07 -8.41
CA ASN A 197 -1.18 -19.53 -8.23
C ASN A 197 0.16 -19.98 -7.63
N THR A 198 1.11 -19.07 -7.42
CA THR A 198 2.42 -19.33 -6.80
C THR A 198 2.37 -19.22 -5.28
N GLU A 199 3.40 -19.75 -4.59
CA GLU A 199 3.55 -19.55 -3.14
C GLU A 199 3.59 -18.08 -2.76
N LEU A 200 4.28 -17.22 -3.54
CA LEU A 200 4.31 -15.77 -3.34
C LEU A 200 2.92 -15.13 -3.46
N GLY A 201 2.18 -15.48 -4.49
CA GLY A 201 0.82 -14.96 -4.69
C GLY A 201 -0.13 -15.40 -3.59
N LYS A 202 -0.09 -16.67 -3.19
CA LYS A 202 -0.88 -17.22 -2.07
C LYS A 202 -0.53 -16.51 -0.76
N ALA A 203 0.75 -16.31 -0.47
CA ALA A 203 1.20 -15.59 0.72
C ALA A 203 0.69 -14.14 0.73
N THR A 204 0.79 -13.42 -0.40
CA THR A 204 0.26 -12.05 -0.53
C THR A 204 -1.24 -11.99 -0.27
N GLN A 205 -1.99 -12.94 -0.83
CA GLN A 205 -3.45 -13.03 -0.61
C GLN A 205 -3.77 -13.26 0.88
N LEU A 206 -3.09 -14.21 1.54
CA LEU A 206 -3.33 -14.51 2.95
C LEU A 206 -2.93 -13.34 3.86
N VAL A 207 -1.85 -12.61 3.56
CA VAL A 207 -1.49 -11.36 4.22
C VAL A 207 -2.62 -10.34 4.11
N SER A 208 -3.15 -10.13 2.90
CA SER A 208 -4.30 -9.23 2.67
C SER A 208 -5.54 -9.70 3.41
N TYR A 209 -5.81 -11.01 3.43
CA TYR A 209 -6.98 -11.58 4.09
C TYR A 209 -6.92 -11.40 5.61
N MET A 210 -5.76 -11.62 6.22
CA MET A 210 -5.57 -11.34 7.65
C MET A 210 -5.79 -9.87 7.99
N MET A 211 -5.28 -8.94 7.16
CA MET A 211 -5.48 -7.50 7.34
C MET A 211 -6.95 -7.11 7.30
N ILE A 212 -7.72 -7.72 6.39
CA ILE A 212 -9.15 -7.44 6.19
C ILE A 212 -10.00 -8.06 7.30
N ALA A 213 -9.72 -9.32 7.65
CA ALA A 213 -10.52 -10.07 8.61
C ALA A 213 -10.26 -9.65 10.05
N ASP A 214 -9.04 -9.24 10.36
CA ASP A 214 -8.65 -8.92 11.74
C ASP A 214 -7.80 -7.65 11.84
N PRO A 215 -8.42 -6.46 11.65
CA PRO A 215 -7.70 -5.18 11.69
C PRO A 215 -6.96 -4.89 12.99
N LYS A 216 -7.28 -5.58 14.09
CA LYS A 216 -6.59 -5.43 15.38
C LYS A 216 -5.23 -6.13 15.39
N LYS A 217 -4.98 -7.05 14.46
CA LYS A 217 -3.76 -7.87 14.42
C LYS A 217 -2.67 -7.34 13.49
N HIS A 218 -2.74 -6.12 12.97
CA HIS A 218 -1.70 -5.58 12.07
C HIS A 218 -0.28 -5.65 12.66
N ARG A 219 -0.10 -5.36 13.95
CA ARG A 219 1.21 -5.51 14.61
C ARG A 219 1.66 -6.96 14.70
N ARG A 220 0.72 -7.88 14.94
CA ARG A 220 1.01 -9.31 14.97
C ARG A 220 1.46 -9.80 13.59
N LEU A 221 0.76 -9.38 12.54
CA LEU A 221 1.13 -9.67 11.16
C LEU A 221 2.52 -9.12 10.80
N PHE A 222 2.84 -7.88 11.22
CA PHE A 222 4.18 -7.33 11.08
C PHE A 222 5.23 -8.25 11.72
N ASN A 223 5.02 -8.71 12.94
CA ASN A 223 5.94 -9.60 13.65
C ASN A 223 6.04 -10.98 12.98
N ILE A 224 4.93 -11.53 12.47
CA ILE A 224 4.94 -12.79 11.73
C ILE A 224 5.84 -12.65 10.49
N LEU A 225 5.65 -11.62 9.67
CA LEU A 225 6.46 -11.39 8.48
C LEU A 225 7.93 -11.06 8.83
N LEU A 226 8.15 -10.27 9.90
CA LEU A 226 9.50 -9.93 10.38
C LEU A 226 10.30 -11.17 10.77
N ASN A 227 9.66 -12.16 11.37
CA ASN A 227 10.32 -13.38 11.86
C ASN A 227 10.31 -14.53 10.83
N SER A 228 9.62 -14.40 9.70
CA SER A 228 9.58 -15.43 8.66
C SER A 228 10.83 -15.37 7.78
N SER A 229 11.60 -16.43 7.69
CA SER A 229 12.81 -16.52 6.86
C SER A 229 12.51 -16.78 5.38
N SER A 230 11.30 -17.26 5.07
CA SER A 230 10.90 -17.63 3.71
C SER A 230 9.38 -17.54 3.52
N VAL A 231 8.95 -17.54 2.25
CA VAL A 231 7.53 -17.62 1.87
C VAL A 231 6.86 -18.87 2.46
N ARG A 232 7.56 -20.02 2.43
CA ARG A 232 7.01 -21.27 2.97
C ARG A 232 6.78 -21.22 4.47
N GLN A 233 7.70 -20.61 5.22
CA GLN A 233 7.53 -20.41 6.66
C GLN A 233 6.36 -19.45 6.93
N LEU A 234 6.24 -18.37 6.15
CA LEU A 234 5.12 -17.43 6.24
C LEU A 234 3.77 -18.14 5.99
N LEU A 235 3.68 -18.98 4.96
CA LEU A 235 2.46 -19.75 4.65
C LEU A 235 2.07 -20.75 5.75
N LYS A 236 3.03 -21.32 6.46
CA LYS A 236 2.81 -22.22 7.60
C LYS A 236 2.45 -21.50 8.90
N SER A 237 2.55 -20.17 8.93
CA SER A 237 2.22 -19.36 10.11
C SER A 237 0.70 -19.16 10.25
N GLU A 238 0.29 -18.37 11.24
CA GLU A 238 -1.11 -18.01 11.52
C GLU A 238 -1.85 -17.45 10.29
N ILE A 239 -1.15 -16.85 9.31
CA ILE A 239 -1.84 -16.31 8.12
C ILE A 239 -2.62 -17.36 7.33
N GLY A 240 -2.19 -18.63 7.37
CA GLY A 240 -2.86 -19.76 6.73
C GLY A 240 -4.34 -19.93 7.11
N GLN A 241 -4.70 -19.51 8.33
CA GLN A 241 -6.08 -19.60 8.85
C GLN A 241 -7.04 -18.64 8.13
N TYR A 242 -6.55 -17.61 7.45
CA TYR A 242 -7.38 -16.57 6.80
C TYR A 242 -7.84 -16.95 5.38
N GLY A 243 -7.58 -18.17 4.92
CA GLY A 243 -8.07 -18.69 3.64
C GLY A 243 -9.61 -18.68 3.49
N HIS A 244 -10.35 -18.60 4.60
CA HIS A 244 -11.82 -18.50 4.58
C HIS A 244 -12.33 -17.21 3.92
N VAL A 245 -11.56 -16.12 3.95
CA VAL A 245 -11.90 -14.85 3.26
C VAL A 245 -12.00 -15.07 1.74
N ALA A 246 -11.17 -15.97 1.19
CA ALA A 246 -11.24 -16.33 -0.22
C ALA A 246 -12.60 -16.91 -0.62
N ARG A 247 -13.26 -17.65 0.27
CA ARG A 247 -14.59 -18.22 -0.01
C ARG A 247 -15.63 -17.12 -0.24
N GLU A 248 -15.59 -16.06 0.56
CA GLU A 248 -16.49 -14.91 0.39
C GLU A 248 -16.18 -14.16 -0.92
N ILE A 249 -14.90 -13.85 -1.19
CA ILE A 249 -14.47 -13.20 -2.44
C ILE A 249 -14.95 -14.01 -3.65
N ASN A 250 -14.70 -15.33 -3.65
CA ASN A 250 -15.09 -16.20 -4.75
C ASN A 250 -16.61 -16.30 -4.91
N SER A 251 -17.38 -16.22 -3.82
CA SER A 251 -18.85 -16.17 -3.87
C SER A 251 -19.32 -14.93 -4.63
N TYR A 252 -18.83 -13.74 -4.29
CA TYR A 252 -19.17 -12.51 -5.01
C TYR A 252 -18.64 -12.51 -6.44
N LEU A 253 -17.45 -13.07 -6.68
CA LEU A 253 -16.88 -13.18 -8.02
C LEU A 253 -17.70 -14.10 -8.94
N ARG A 254 -18.28 -15.19 -8.42
CA ARG A 254 -19.20 -16.04 -9.22
C ARG A 254 -20.51 -15.34 -9.56
N GLN A 255 -21.00 -14.49 -8.67
CA GLN A 255 -22.32 -13.85 -8.80
C GLN A 255 -22.28 -12.51 -9.56
N TYR A 256 -21.11 -11.91 -9.80
CA TYR A 256 -21.05 -10.52 -10.29
C TYR A 256 -21.70 -10.36 -11.67
N LYS A 257 -21.59 -11.37 -12.56
CA LYS A 257 -22.22 -11.30 -13.91
C LYS A 257 -23.74 -11.17 -13.84
N ALA A 258 -24.37 -11.81 -12.86
CA ALA A 258 -25.82 -11.77 -12.67
C ALA A 258 -26.31 -10.60 -11.81
N LYS A 259 -25.47 -10.09 -10.89
CA LYS A 259 -25.90 -9.11 -9.88
C LYS A 259 -25.34 -7.70 -10.07
N ALA A 260 -24.31 -7.51 -10.91
CA ALA A 260 -23.77 -6.19 -11.20
C ALA A 260 -24.53 -5.51 -12.34
N GLU A 261 -24.58 -4.17 -12.30
CA GLU A 261 -25.05 -3.36 -13.41
C GLU A 261 -23.94 -3.20 -14.44
N PHE A 262 -24.18 -3.65 -15.68
CA PHE A 262 -23.25 -3.54 -16.79
C PHE A 262 -23.62 -2.35 -17.67
N HIS A 263 -22.72 -1.38 -17.78
CA HIS A 263 -22.81 -0.24 -18.68
C HIS A 263 -21.74 -0.34 -19.78
N LYS A 264 -21.87 0.50 -20.83
CA LYS A 264 -20.91 0.51 -21.95
C LYS A 264 -19.46 0.69 -21.48
N LYS A 265 -19.18 1.63 -20.57
CA LYS A 265 -17.83 2.01 -20.11
C LYS A 265 -17.48 1.55 -18.71
N PHE A 266 -18.46 1.12 -17.90
CA PHE A 266 -18.22 0.72 -16.52
C PHE A 266 -19.12 -0.43 -16.05
N ILE A 267 -18.73 -1.06 -14.93
CA ILE A 267 -19.48 -2.06 -14.18
C ILE A 267 -19.69 -1.50 -12.78
N PHE A 268 -20.94 -1.47 -12.33
CA PHE A 268 -21.30 -1.04 -10.99
C PHE A 268 -21.84 -2.22 -10.18
N TYR A 269 -21.19 -2.52 -9.05
CA TYR A 269 -21.57 -3.65 -8.23
C TYR A 269 -21.66 -3.25 -6.75
N SER A 270 -22.89 -3.26 -6.21
CA SER A 270 -23.15 -3.05 -4.79
C SER A 270 -23.19 -4.39 -4.07
N ILE A 271 -22.37 -4.53 -3.02
CA ILE A 271 -22.22 -5.78 -2.27
C ILE A 271 -22.45 -5.54 -0.77
N ARG A 272 -22.76 -6.61 -0.04
CA ARG A 272 -22.87 -6.58 1.43
C ARG A 272 -22.08 -7.74 2.05
N PRO A 273 -20.76 -7.71 1.97
CA PRO A 273 -19.90 -8.75 2.51
C PRO A 273 -19.70 -8.60 4.02
N ILE A 274 -19.21 -9.67 4.65
CA ILE A 274 -18.73 -9.66 6.04
C ILE A 274 -17.41 -8.88 6.13
N TYR A 275 -16.51 -9.10 5.16
CA TYR A 275 -15.18 -8.50 5.14
C TYR A 275 -15.09 -7.34 4.13
N MET A 276 -14.11 -6.44 4.33
CA MET A 276 -13.88 -5.29 3.44
C MET A 276 -13.18 -5.71 2.13
N ILE A 277 -13.83 -6.55 1.34
CA ILE A 277 -13.28 -7.20 0.13
C ILE A 277 -13.37 -6.36 -1.15
N GLY A 278 -14.01 -5.19 -1.12
CA GLY A 278 -14.32 -4.41 -2.33
C GLY A 278 -13.09 -4.04 -3.18
N SER A 279 -11.94 -3.76 -2.56
CA SER A 279 -10.71 -3.45 -3.29
C SER A 279 -10.18 -4.68 -4.04
N ILE A 280 -10.14 -5.85 -3.39
CA ILE A 280 -9.70 -7.09 -4.02
C ILE A 280 -10.66 -7.47 -5.14
N LEU A 281 -11.96 -7.43 -4.87
CA LEU A 281 -12.98 -7.79 -5.84
C LEU A 281 -12.96 -6.86 -7.06
N SER A 282 -12.78 -5.53 -6.86
CA SER A 282 -12.64 -4.58 -7.97
C SER A 282 -11.43 -4.88 -8.86
N THR A 283 -10.32 -5.35 -8.27
CA THR A 283 -9.12 -5.75 -9.00
C THR A 283 -9.37 -7.04 -9.80
N LEU A 284 -9.99 -8.05 -9.18
CA LEU A 284 -10.29 -9.32 -9.85
C LEU A 284 -11.26 -9.13 -11.02
N ILE A 285 -12.37 -8.40 -10.81
CA ILE A 285 -13.33 -8.08 -11.86
C ILE A 285 -12.71 -7.18 -12.94
N GLY A 286 -11.84 -6.23 -12.54
CA GLY A 286 -11.10 -5.38 -13.46
C GLY A 286 -10.14 -6.16 -14.37
N ASN A 287 -9.46 -7.19 -13.86
CA ASN A 287 -8.64 -8.08 -14.68
C ASN A 287 -9.46 -8.87 -15.72
N LEU A 288 -10.69 -9.23 -15.38
CA LEU A 288 -11.63 -9.89 -16.32
C LEU A 288 -12.24 -8.89 -17.33
N ASN A 289 -12.22 -7.60 -17.03
CA ASN A 289 -12.85 -6.54 -17.82
C ASN A 289 -11.90 -5.32 -17.96
N PRO A 290 -10.71 -5.46 -18.54
CA PRO A 290 -9.66 -4.44 -18.48
C PRO A 290 -10.04 -3.11 -19.14
N ASN A 291 -10.99 -3.12 -20.07
CA ASN A 291 -11.53 -1.97 -20.79
C ASN A 291 -12.75 -1.32 -20.12
N LYS A 292 -13.16 -1.77 -18.95
CA LYS A 292 -14.26 -1.18 -18.18
C LYS A 292 -13.79 -0.65 -16.82
N THR A 293 -14.38 0.45 -16.38
CA THR A 293 -14.19 0.95 -15.02
C THR A 293 -15.06 0.14 -14.06
N VAL A 294 -14.45 -0.59 -13.13
CA VAL A 294 -15.17 -1.38 -12.13
C VAL A 294 -15.35 -0.56 -10.87
N ILE A 295 -16.58 -0.39 -10.44
CA ILE A 295 -16.95 0.32 -9.22
C ILE A 295 -17.61 -0.65 -8.25
N ILE A 296 -17.01 -0.87 -7.10
CA ILE A 296 -17.57 -1.68 -6.02
C ILE A 296 -18.00 -0.76 -4.88
N VAL A 297 -19.22 -0.90 -4.42
CA VAL A 297 -19.75 -0.19 -3.24
C VAL A 297 -20.12 -1.20 -2.17
N GLN A 298 -19.64 -1.02 -0.96
CA GLN A 298 -19.94 -1.88 0.18
C GLN A 298 -20.15 -1.08 1.46
N PRO A 299 -21.00 -1.54 2.40
CA PRO A 299 -21.13 -0.94 3.72
C PRO A 299 -19.78 -0.98 4.46
N MET A 300 -19.39 0.14 5.06
CA MET A 300 -18.22 0.23 5.94
C MET A 300 -18.64 0.13 7.41
N ASP A 301 -19.72 0.79 7.75
CA ASP A 301 -20.38 0.80 9.05
C ASP A 301 -21.86 1.14 8.92
N ARG A 302 -22.53 1.48 10.03
CA ARG A 302 -23.96 1.86 10.02
C ARG A 302 -24.25 3.13 9.21
N LYS A 303 -23.29 4.06 9.04
CA LYS A 303 -23.47 5.39 8.44
C LYS A 303 -22.77 5.56 7.08
N MET A 304 -21.76 4.78 6.79
CA MET A 304 -20.84 4.98 5.66
C MET A 304 -20.84 3.81 4.67
N PHE A 305 -20.59 4.14 3.40
CA PHE A 305 -20.16 3.20 2.37
C PHE A 305 -18.68 3.41 2.05
N ARG A 306 -17.99 2.32 1.77
CA ARG A 306 -16.67 2.29 1.12
C ARG A 306 -16.87 2.05 -0.38
N ILE A 307 -16.13 2.80 -1.19
CA ILE A 307 -16.11 2.68 -2.64
C ILE A 307 -14.70 2.24 -3.04
N SER A 308 -14.63 1.28 -3.95
CA SER A 308 -13.40 0.86 -4.60
C SER A 308 -13.60 0.93 -6.11
N ALA A 309 -12.72 1.64 -6.81
CA ALA A 309 -12.80 1.85 -8.24
C ALA A 309 -11.51 1.41 -8.92
N ARG A 310 -11.61 0.73 -10.07
CA ARG A 310 -10.47 0.18 -10.80
C ARG A 310 -10.65 0.30 -12.32
N ARG A 311 -9.57 0.73 -13.02
CA ARG A 311 -9.50 0.74 -14.48
C ARG A 311 -8.09 0.39 -14.93
N LEU A 312 -7.89 -0.77 -15.52
CA LEU A 312 -6.55 -1.34 -15.72
C LEU A 312 -5.87 -0.94 -17.03
N ASP A 313 -6.61 -0.40 -18.02
CA ASP A 313 -6.05 0.09 -19.28
C ASP A 313 -5.51 1.53 -19.21
N TYR A 314 -5.57 2.18 -18.05
CA TYR A 314 -5.14 3.56 -17.78
C TYR A 314 -5.85 4.65 -18.61
N LYS A 315 -6.86 4.30 -19.43
CA LYS A 315 -7.57 5.28 -20.28
C LYS A 315 -8.49 6.21 -19.49
N VAL A 316 -8.86 5.82 -18.26
CA VAL A 316 -9.67 6.65 -17.35
C VAL A 316 -8.88 6.91 -16.08
N ARG A 317 -8.74 8.17 -15.70
CA ARG A 317 -8.13 8.61 -14.44
C ARG A 317 -9.12 8.42 -13.30
N VAL A 318 -9.23 7.18 -12.79
CA VAL A 318 -10.27 6.78 -11.84
C VAL A 318 -10.22 7.60 -10.55
N ASN A 319 -9.01 7.97 -10.11
CA ASN A 319 -8.81 8.85 -8.95
C ASN A 319 -9.46 10.22 -9.17
N SER A 320 -9.22 10.87 -10.31
CA SER A 320 -9.82 12.18 -10.61
C SER A 320 -11.34 12.09 -10.75
N VAL A 321 -11.85 11.04 -11.39
CA VAL A 321 -13.30 10.80 -11.49
C VAL A 321 -13.90 10.67 -10.09
N LEU A 322 -13.30 9.85 -9.23
CA LEU A 322 -13.84 9.61 -7.90
C LEU A 322 -13.74 10.84 -7.00
N GLU A 323 -12.61 11.57 -7.07
CA GLU A 323 -12.41 12.85 -6.37
C GLU A 323 -13.47 13.89 -6.77
N ASN A 324 -13.77 14.03 -8.07
CA ASN A 324 -14.79 14.97 -8.56
C ASN A 324 -16.21 14.58 -8.15
N VAL A 325 -16.54 13.29 -8.20
CA VAL A 325 -17.88 12.80 -7.86
C VAL A 325 -18.13 12.88 -6.35
N ILE A 326 -17.14 12.50 -5.55
CA ILE A 326 -17.23 12.39 -4.09
C ILE A 326 -16.92 13.73 -3.41
N GLY A 327 -15.92 14.48 -3.87
CA GLY A 327 -15.41 15.69 -3.19
C GLY A 327 -16.44 16.78 -2.95
N ARG A 328 -17.59 16.74 -3.65
CA ARG A 328 -18.73 17.63 -3.42
C ARG A 328 -19.77 17.07 -2.45
N LEU A 329 -19.49 15.93 -1.80
CA LEU A 329 -20.36 15.33 -0.80
C LEU A 329 -19.81 15.59 0.60
N PRO A 330 -20.65 15.98 1.58
CA PRO A 330 -20.15 16.26 2.93
C PRO A 330 -19.68 14.99 3.63
N PHE A 331 -18.61 15.12 4.46
CA PHE A 331 -18.00 14.02 5.21
C PHE A 331 -17.57 12.83 4.33
N SER A 332 -17.13 13.13 3.13
CA SER A 332 -16.63 12.16 2.17
C SER A 332 -15.14 12.30 1.95
N SER A 333 -14.50 11.27 1.44
CA SER A 333 -13.10 11.29 1.02
C SER A 333 -12.90 10.44 -0.22
N ALA A 334 -11.98 10.83 -1.08
CA ALA A 334 -11.54 10.05 -2.23
C ALA A 334 -10.04 10.26 -2.45
N GLY A 335 -9.38 9.25 -3.04
CA GLY A 335 -7.97 9.33 -3.40
C GLY A 335 -7.49 8.03 -4.02
N GLY A 336 -6.24 8.04 -4.48
CA GLY A 336 -5.59 6.88 -5.09
C GLY A 336 -4.79 7.22 -6.33
N HIS A 337 -4.51 6.19 -7.12
CA HIS A 337 -3.77 6.28 -8.37
C HIS A 337 -4.69 6.34 -9.60
N VAL A 338 -4.11 6.66 -10.77
CA VAL A 338 -4.87 6.67 -12.03
C VAL A 338 -5.67 5.40 -12.26
N PRO A 339 -5.12 4.17 -12.12
CA PRO A 339 -5.88 2.95 -12.36
C PRO A 339 -6.70 2.46 -11.17
N ALA A 340 -6.52 3.04 -9.97
CA ALA A 340 -7.05 2.50 -8.74
C ALA A 340 -7.35 3.59 -7.71
N ALA A 341 -8.61 3.74 -7.34
CA ALA A 341 -9.05 4.73 -6.36
C ALA A 341 -10.00 4.14 -5.32
N GLY A 342 -9.96 4.73 -4.14
CA GLY A 342 -10.89 4.44 -3.06
C GLY A 342 -11.59 5.70 -2.57
N GLY A 343 -12.76 5.52 -1.95
CA GLY A 343 -13.48 6.62 -1.34
C GLY A 343 -14.46 6.18 -0.28
N THR A 344 -14.97 7.14 0.48
CA THR A 344 -16.04 6.95 1.46
C THR A 344 -17.12 8.00 1.28
N ILE A 345 -18.38 7.58 1.43
CA ILE A 345 -19.54 8.47 1.40
C ILE A 345 -20.52 8.07 2.52
N ARG A 346 -21.37 9.01 2.96
CA ARG A 346 -22.47 8.66 3.86
C ARG A 346 -23.54 7.86 3.10
N LYS A 347 -24.18 6.91 3.77
CA LYS A 347 -25.29 6.12 3.19
C LYS A 347 -26.42 6.98 2.65
N LYS A 348 -26.76 8.08 3.33
CA LYS A 348 -27.79 9.02 2.86
C LYS A 348 -27.46 9.73 1.54
N ASP A 349 -26.16 9.83 1.19
CA ASP A 349 -25.72 10.47 -0.05
C ASP A 349 -25.58 9.47 -1.22
N TYR A 350 -25.90 8.18 -1.02
CA TYR A 350 -25.73 7.10 -2.00
C TYR A 350 -26.41 7.39 -3.35
N ARG A 351 -27.70 7.80 -3.33
CA ARG A 351 -28.44 8.08 -4.58
C ARG A 351 -27.79 9.23 -5.37
N LYS A 352 -27.35 10.28 -4.67
CA LYS A 352 -26.66 11.43 -5.28
C LYS A 352 -25.29 11.02 -5.86
N PHE A 353 -24.56 10.17 -5.15
CA PHE A 353 -23.29 9.59 -5.62
C PHE A 353 -23.51 8.79 -6.89
N VAL A 354 -24.44 7.83 -6.93
CA VAL A 354 -24.71 6.97 -8.09
C VAL A 354 -25.10 7.80 -9.32
N LYS A 355 -25.96 8.82 -9.17
CA LYS A 355 -26.33 9.74 -10.26
C LYS A 355 -25.08 10.41 -10.85
N ARG A 356 -24.29 11.08 -10.01
CA ARG A 356 -23.06 11.78 -10.43
C ARG A 356 -22.03 10.85 -11.07
N LEU A 357 -21.89 9.64 -10.52
CA LEU A 357 -20.97 8.65 -11.06
C LEU A 357 -21.38 8.20 -12.48
N LYS A 358 -22.67 7.93 -12.68
CA LYS A 358 -23.22 7.58 -13.99
C LYS A 358 -23.02 8.72 -15.01
N ASP A 359 -23.22 9.96 -14.59
CA ASP A 359 -23.00 11.14 -15.46
C ASP A 359 -21.50 11.33 -15.79
N ALA A 360 -20.59 11.09 -14.86
CA ALA A 360 -19.14 11.21 -15.06
C ALA A 360 -18.53 10.09 -15.92
N LEU A 361 -19.20 8.93 -16.03
CA LEU A 361 -18.70 7.76 -16.77
C LEU A 361 -19.48 7.45 -18.06
N LYS A 362 -20.50 8.24 -18.42
CA LYS A 362 -21.14 8.17 -19.75
C LYS A 362 -20.13 8.54 -20.84
#